data_1f6a7e50652ce41a182958f2b7fe561e
#
_entry.id   1f6a7e50652ce41a182958f2b7fe561e
#
_cell.length_a   1.000
_cell.length_b   1.000
_cell.length_c   1.000
_cell.angle_alpha   90.00
_cell.angle_beta   90.00
_cell.angle_gamma   90.00
#
_symmetry.space_group_name_H-M   'P 1'
#
loop_
_entity.id
_entity.type
_entity.pdbx_description
1 polymer ?
#
loop_
_entity_poly.entity_id
_entity_poly.type
_entity_poly.pdbx_seq_one_letter_code
_entity_poly.pdbx_strand_id
1 'polypeptide(L)'
;MLFRSIDTAVKTAETGYIQRRLVKAMESAMVKYDGTIRISNNNIIQFRYGEDGLAGECVEAQNLVNIRLSDKNFERKFRFDYTSDRQLRRRLDEDVVKNIQSDEKMHELIDEEYDQLWKDRETARTIFPDGRSKVFLPCNMNRMIWNAQKIFNLNKLTKSNITPSEVIESVRELSKKLIIVSGEDRLS
;
A
#
# COMPACT_ATOMS: atom_id res chain seq x y z
N MET A 1 -34.29 18.78 -27.93
CA MET A 1 -33.06 19.53 -27.54
C MET A 1 -33.33 20.54 -26.42
N LEU A 2 -34.39 21.30 -26.42
CA LEU A 2 -34.74 22.33 -25.41
C LEU A 2 -34.84 21.79 -23.97
N PHE A 3 -35.50 20.66 -23.74
CA PHE A 3 -35.65 20.08 -22.39
C PHE A 3 -34.30 19.69 -21.75
N ARG A 4 -33.34 19.19 -22.51
CA ARG A 4 -32.01 18.80 -22.00
C ARG A 4 -31.22 20.04 -21.56
N SER A 5 -31.36 21.15 -22.25
CA SER A 5 -30.68 22.41 -21.93
C SER A 5 -31.24 23.07 -20.67
N ILE A 6 -32.56 23.02 -20.48
CA ILE A 6 -33.25 23.55 -19.29
C ILE A 6 -32.89 22.71 -18.06
N ASP A 7 -32.95 21.40 -18.18
CA ASP A 7 -32.58 20.45 -17.10
C ASP A 7 -31.12 20.65 -16.67
N THR A 8 -30.21 20.83 -17.61
CA THR A 8 -28.82 21.15 -17.33
C THR A 8 -28.65 22.47 -16.58
N ALA A 9 -29.36 23.53 -16.99
CA ALA A 9 -29.27 24.83 -16.35
C ALA A 9 -29.82 24.79 -14.90
N VAL A 10 -30.93 24.12 -14.67
CA VAL A 10 -31.52 23.95 -13.33
C VAL A 10 -30.61 23.13 -12.44
N LYS A 11 -30.07 22.00 -12.92
CA LYS A 11 -29.12 21.16 -12.17
C LYS A 11 -27.86 21.94 -11.81
N THR A 12 -27.35 22.79 -12.70
CA THR A 12 -26.17 23.61 -12.43
C THR A 12 -26.44 24.61 -11.30
N ALA A 13 -27.61 25.29 -11.31
CA ALA A 13 -27.99 26.23 -10.28
C ALA A 13 -28.17 25.52 -8.91
N GLU A 14 -28.86 24.39 -8.88
CA GLU A 14 -29.05 23.58 -7.68
C GLU A 14 -27.71 23.07 -7.12
N THR A 15 -26.86 22.55 -7.97
CA THR A 15 -25.51 22.05 -7.57
C THR A 15 -24.68 23.18 -6.99
N GLY A 16 -24.67 24.34 -7.62
CA GLY A 16 -23.98 25.53 -7.12
C GLY A 16 -24.50 26.01 -5.76
N TYR A 17 -25.80 25.98 -5.55
CA TYR A 17 -26.40 26.34 -4.27
C TYR A 17 -26.03 25.31 -3.16
N ILE A 18 -26.09 24.02 -3.45
CA ILE A 18 -25.70 22.97 -2.52
C ILE A 18 -24.22 23.12 -2.16
N GLN A 19 -23.35 23.31 -3.16
CA GLN A 19 -21.91 23.52 -2.95
C GLN A 19 -21.65 24.72 -2.02
N ARG A 20 -22.29 25.86 -2.27
CA ARG A 20 -22.18 27.05 -1.40
C ARG A 20 -22.57 26.75 0.04
N ARG A 21 -23.67 26.04 0.25
CA ARG A 21 -24.14 25.67 1.60
C ARG A 21 -23.17 24.76 2.31
N LEU A 22 -22.61 23.74 1.62
CA LEU A 22 -21.62 22.82 2.17
C LEU A 22 -20.34 23.57 2.55
N VAL A 23 -19.83 24.42 1.67
CA VAL A 23 -18.62 25.21 1.95
C VAL A 23 -18.85 26.13 3.15
N LYS A 24 -19.98 26.81 3.21
CA LYS A 24 -20.32 27.67 4.35
C LYS A 24 -20.45 26.90 5.67
N ALA A 25 -21.02 25.72 5.65
CA ALA A 25 -21.16 24.88 6.84
C ALA A 25 -19.82 24.38 7.37
N MET A 26 -18.85 24.15 6.48
CA MET A 26 -17.56 23.58 6.83
C MET A 26 -16.41 24.59 6.91
N GLU A 27 -16.65 25.88 6.63
CA GLU A 27 -15.57 26.89 6.56
C GLU A 27 -14.79 27.06 7.87
N SER A 28 -15.43 26.77 9.01
CA SER A 28 -14.80 26.85 10.33
C SER A 28 -14.32 25.50 10.88
N ALA A 29 -14.50 24.41 10.11
CA ALA A 29 -14.08 23.09 10.53
C ALA A 29 -12.55 22.96 10.48
N MET A 30 -11.92 22.64 11.60
CA MET A 30 -10.48 22.51 11.73
C MET A 30 -10.11 21.27 12.56
N VAL A 31 -9.01 20.66 12.19
CA VAL A 31 -8.39 19.59 13.00
C VAL A 31 -7.71 20.25 14.20
N LYS A 32 -8.06 19.81 15.40
CA LYS A 32 -7.45 20.23 16.66
C LYS A 32 -6.26 19.32 17.02
N TYR A 33 -5.45 19.74 18.00
CA TYR A 33 -4.28 18.98 18.46
C TYR A 33 -4.63 17.63 19.09
N ASP A 34 -5.89 17.42 19.51
CA ASP A 34 -6.41 16.14 19.99
C ASP A 34 -6.85 15.18 18.85
N GLY A 35 -6.63 15.58 17.58
CA GLY A 35 -7.03 14.80 16.41
C GLY A 35 -8.50 14.90 16.04
N THR A 36 -9.33 15.60 16.84
CA THR A 36 -10.75 15.80 16.54
C THR A 36 -10.96 16.94 15.55
N ILE A 37 -12.04 16.86 14.76
CA ILE A 37 -12.49 17.98 13.92
C ILE A 37 -13.58 18.74 14.66
N ARG A 38 -13.35 20.04 14.83
CA ARG A 38 -14.27 20.92 15.53
C ARG A 38 -14.56 22.19 14.71
N ILE A 39 -15.76 22.73 14.87
CA ILE A 39 -16.15 24.03 14.36
C ILE A 39 -15.86 25.15 15.38
N SER A 40 -16.09 26.41 15.01
CA SER A 40 -15.77 27.60 15.81
C SER A 40 -16.36 27.60 17.22
N ASN A 41 -17.53 27.01 17.40
CA ASN A 41 -18.21 26.86 18.71
C ASN A 41 -17.70 25.64 19.51
N ASN A 42 -16.60 25.01 19.06
CA ASN A 42 -15.98 23.86 19.69
C ASN A 42 -16.78 22.57 19.65
N ASN A 43 -17.88 22.50 18.91
CA ASN A 43 -18.61 21.27 18.71
C ASN A 43 -17.79 20.30 17.85
N ILE A 44 -17.79 19.03 18.25
CA ILE A 44 -17.07 17.96 17.54
C ILE A 44 -17.92 17.51 16.35
N ILE A 45 -17.34 17.57 15.14
CA ILE A 45 -17.93 17.02 13.92
C ILE A 45 -17.49 15.57 13.71
N GLN A 46 -16.20 15.31 13.89
CA GLN A 46 -15.60 13.98 13.78
C GLN A 46 -14.60 13.79 14.91
N PHE A 47 -14.53 12.58 15.46
CA PHE A 47 -13.54 12.24 16.46
C PHE A 47 -12.15 12.06 15.86
N ARG A 48 -12.09 11.63 14.61
CA ARG A 48 -10.85 11.47 13.83
C ARG A 48 -11.11 11.87 12.37
N TYR A 49 -10.20 12.61 11.76
CA TYR A 49 -10.34 13.05 10.37
C TYR A 49 -10.52 11.86 9.42
N GLY A 50 -11.65 11.83 8.70
CA GLY A 50 -11.99 10.75 7.77
C GLY A 50 -12.09 9.35 8.41
N GLU A 51 -12.22 9.28 9.76
CA GLU A 51 -12.24 8.06 10.58
C GLU A 51 -10.89 7.34 10.68
N ASP A 52 -9.95 7.60 9.77
CA ASP A 52 -8.63 6.99 9.70
C ASP A 52 -7.48 7.94 10.11
N GLY A 53 -7.74 9.23 10.21
CA GLY A 53 -6.75 10.26 10.53
C GLY A 53 -5.77 10.57 9.40
N LEU A 54 -6.01 10.07 8.18
CA LEU A 54 -5.13 10.25 7.03
C LEU A 54 -5.52 11.48 6.21
N ALA A 55 -4.51 12.27 5.80
CA ALA A 55 -4.72 13.37 4.87
C ALA A 55 -4.95 12.83 3.45
N GLY A 56 -6.04 13.26 2.81
CA GLY A 56 -6.42 12.78 1.47
C GLY A 56 -5.37 13.03 0.38
N GLU A 57 -4.53 14.05 0.55
CA GLU A 57 -3.41 14.37 -0.34
C GLU A 57 -2.26 13.35 -0.28
N CYS A 58 -2.11 12.65 0.85
CA CYS A 58 -1.07 11.65 1.07
C CYS A 58 -1.51 10.24 0.65
N VAL A 59 -2.78 10.03 0.35
CA VAL A 59 -3.37 8.73 0.07
C VAL A 59 -3.44 8.49 -1.43
N GLU A 60 -2.89 7.37 -1.88
CA GLU A 60 -2.86 7.00 -3.30
C GLU A 60 -3.55 5.67 -3.56
N ALA A 61 -4.20 5.57 -4.72
CA ALA A 61 -4.75 4.32 -5.19
C ALA A 61 -3.64 3.33 -5.58
N GLN A 62 -3.58 2.19 -4.94
CA GLN A 62 -2.60 1.14 -5.17
C GLN A 62 -3.29 -0.19 -5.49
N ASN A 63 -2.64 -0.99 -6.33
CA ASN A 63 -3.15 -2.31 -6.69
C ASN A 63 -2.44 -3.39 -5.89
N LEU A 64 -3.19 -4.13 -5.09
CA LEU A 64 -2.73 -5.34 -4.41
C LEU A 64 -2.81 -6.51 -5.38
N VAL A 65 -1.69 -6.83 -6.01
CA VAL A 65 -1.62 -7.82 -7.10
C VAL A 65 -1.93 -9.24 -6.61
N ASN A 66 -1.61 -9.54 -5.35
CA ASN A 66 -1.77 -10.86 -4.74
C ASN A 66 -3.22 -11.35 -4.66
N ILE A 67 -4.20 -10.45 -4.48
CA ILE A 67 -5.61 -10.80 -4.26
C ILE A 67 -6.21 -11.54 -5.47
N ARG A 68 -5.96 -11.05 -6.70
CA ARG A 68 -6.59 -11.55 -7.93
C ARG A 68 -5.87 -12.72 -8.59
N LEU A 69 -4.64 -12.98 -8.22
CA LEU A 69 -3.87 -14.03 -8.87
C LEU A 69 -4.44 -15.41 -8.55
N SER A 70 -4.51 -16.29 -9.57
CA SER A 70 -4.74 -17.71 -9.34
C SER A 70 -3.57 -18.34 -8.59
N ASP A 71 -3.78 -19.49 -7.95
CA ASP A 71 -2.77 -20.14 -7.11
C ASP A 71 -1.49 -20.46 -7.89
N LYS A 72 -1.64 -21.01 -9.10
CA LYS A 72 -0.51 -21.28 -10.00
C LYS A 72 0.29 -20.03 -10.38
N ASN A 73 -0.41 -18.91 -10.62
CA ASN A 73 0.24 -17.65 -10.97
C ASN A 73 0.87 -16.98 -9.75
N PHE A 74 0.28 -17.16 -8.59
CA PHE A 74 0.84 -16.70 -7.32
C PHE A 74 2.14 -17.43 -7.01
N GLU A 75 2.13 -18.75 -7.03
CA GLU A 75 3.32 -19.57 -6.83
C GLU A 75 4.43 -19.19 -7.81
N ARG A 76 4.14 -19.14 -9.11
CA ARG A 76 5.13 -18.77 -10.13
C ARG A 76 5.74 -17.38 -9.95
N LYS A 77 4.99 -16.45 -9.35
CA LYS A 77 5.41 -15.07 -9.21
C LYS A 77 6.15 -14.79 -7.90
N PHE A 78 5.71 -15.40 -6.81
CA PHE A 78 6.17 -15.08 -5.46
C PHE A 78 7.06 -16.16 -4.83
N ARG A 79 7.02 -17.39 -5.33
CA ARG A 79 7.94 -18.41 -4.87
C ARG A 79 9.32 -18.14 -5.43
N PHE A 80 10.30 -18.01 -4.54
CA PHE A 80 11.69 -17.83 -4.92
C PHE A 80 12.29 -19.20 -5.29
N ASP A 81 12.77 -19.32 -6.54
CA ASP A 81 13.38 -20.55 -7.03
C ASP A 81 14.90 -20.49 -6.80
N TYR A 82 15.34 -21.11 -5.71
CA TYR A 82 16.77 -21.23 -5.35
C TYR A 82 17.46 -22.41 -6.05
N THR A 83 16.72 -23.25 -6.79
CA THR A 83 17.29 -24.41 -7.50
C THR A 83 17.82 -24.05 -8.89
N SER A 84 17.30 -22.99 -9.49
CA SER A 84 17.63 -22.57 -10.86
C SER A 84 18.89 -21.69 -10.91
N ASP A 85 20.06 -22.32 -10.98
CA ASP A 85 21.37 -21.66 -11.06
C ASP A 85 21.44 -20.57 -12.17
N ARG A 86 20.87 -20.84 -13.34
CA ARG A 86 20.86 -19.90 -14.46
C ARG A 86 20.10 -18.60 -14.18
N GLN A 87 19.00 -18.66 -13.43
CA GLN A 87 18.21 -17.48 -13.08
C GLN A 87 18.90 -16.67 -11.98
N LEU A 88 19.49 -17.35 -11.00
CA LEU A 88 20.21 -16.73 -9.90
C LEU A 88 21.43 -15.94 -10.42
N ARG A 89 22.31 -16.57 -11.19
CA ARG A 89 23.52 -15.92 -11.76
C ARG A 89 23.23 -14.74 -12.69
N ARG A 90 22.02 -14.68 -13.23
CA ARG A 90 21.60 -13.54 -14.07
C ARG A 90 21.28 -12.30 -13.24
N ARG A 91 20.86 -12.47 -11.98
CA ARG A 91 20.34 -11.40 -11.13
C ARG A 91 21.20 -11.10 -9.91
N LEU A 92 21.95 -12.06 -9.45
CA LEU A 92 22.74 -12.00 -8.23
C LEU A 92 24.24 -12.18 -8.54
N ASP A 93 25.07 -11.66 -7.66
CA ASP A 93 26.51 -11.88 -7.72
C ASP A 93 26.87 -13.34 -7.38
N GLU A 94 28.01 -13.81 -7.88
CA GLU A 94 28.40 -15.21 -7.75
C GLU A 94 28.58 -15.67 -6.31
N ASP A 95 29.07 -14.78 -5.45
CA ASP A 95 29.27 -15.08 -4.03
C ASP A 95 27.93 -15.24 -3.28
N VAL A 96 26.94 -14.40 -3.62
CA VAL A 96 25.58 -14.51 -3.09
C VAL A 96 24.92 -15.82 -3.55
N VAL A 97 25.12 -16.20 -4.82
CA VAL A 97 24.58 -17.46 -5.36
C VAL A 97 25.15 -18.67 -4.62
N LYS A 98 26.47 -18.69 -4.36
CA LYS A 98 27.11 -19.77 -3.60
C LYS A 98 26.55 -19.84 -2.17
N ASN A 99 26.39 -18.70 -1.51
CA ASN A 99 25.80 -18.63 -0.16
C ASN A 99 24.37 -19.18 -0.13
N ILE A 100 23.54 -18.78 -1.10
CA ILE A 100 22.15 -19.29 -1.20
C ILE A 100 22.13 -20.80 -1.39
N GLN A 101 23.03 -21.36 -2.19
CA GLN A 101 23.06 -22.79 -2.48
C GLN A 101 23.61 -23.64 -1.32
N SER A 102 24.45 -23.07 -0.46
CA SER A 102 25.12 -23.78 0.64
C SER A 102 24.40 -23.66 1.99
N ASP A 103 23.50 -22.70 2.17
CA ASP A 103 22.88 -22.41 3.46
C ASP A 103 21.43 -22.94 3.54
N GLU A 104 21.28 -24.10 4.22
CA GLU A 104 19.96 -24.71 4.46
C GLU A 104 19.03 -23.80 5.28
N LYS A 105 19.58 -23.03 6.22
CA LYS A 105 18.77 -22.10 7.04
C LYS A 105 18.14 -20.99 6.19
N MET A 106 18.85 -20.56 5.15
CA MET A 106 18.33 -19.58 4.20
C MET A 106 17.16 -20.16 3.38
N HIS A 107 17.21 -21.45 3.03
CA HIS A 107 16.12 -22.13 2.34
C HIS A 107 14.87 -22.20 3.24
N GLU A 108 15.04 -22.56 4.51
CA GLU A 108 13.94 -22.58 5.49
C GLU A 108 13.29 -21.20 5.63
N LEU A 109 14.09 -20.13 5.76
CA LEU A 109 13.59 -18.76 5.86
C LEU A 109 12.81 -18.31 4.61
N ILE A 110 13.25 -18.71 3.43
CA ILE A 110 12.58 -18.38 2.15
C ILE A 110 11.22 -19.12 2.07
N ASP A 111 11.19 -20.37 2.48
CA ASP A 111 9.95 -21.16 2.46
C ASP A 111 8.98 -20.68 3.54
N GLU A 112 9.44 -20.31 4.74
CA GLU A 112 8.61 -19.66 5.77
C GLU A 112 7.99 -18.34 5.28
N GLU A 113 8.76 -17.51 4.57
CA GLU A 113 8.29 -16.25 4.01
C GLU A 113 7.22 -16.48 2.94
N TYR A 114 7.39 -17.50 2.10
CA TYR A 114 6.38 -17.89 1.13
C TYR A 114 5.07 -18.33 1.80
N ASP A 115 5.16 -19.12 2.86
CA ASP A 115 3.99 -19.56 3.63
C ASP A 115 3.29 -18.38 4.32
N GLN A 116 4.07 -17.39 4.80
CA GLN A 116 3.51 -16.17 5.36
C GLN A 116 2.78 -15.35 4.29
N LEU A 117 3.37 -15.18 3.10
CA LEU A 117 2.73 -14.50 1.97
C LEU A 117 1.42 -15.18 1.54
N TRP A 118 1.37 -16.50 1.65
CA TRP A 118 0.15 -17.26 1.37
C TRP A 118 -0.95 -16.94 2.39
N LYS A 119 -0.63 -16.95 3.68
CA LYS A 119 -1.55 -16.57 4.76
C LYS A 119 -2.04 -15.12 4.62
N ASP A 120 -1.13 -14.22 4.31
CA ASP A 120 -1.45 -12.80 4.09
C ASP A 120 -2.42 -12.62 2.91
N ARG A 121 -2.24 -13.39 1.84
CA ARG A 121 -3.16 -13.41 0.71
C ARG A 121 -4.56 -13.87 1.10
N GLU A 122 -4.69 -14.92 1.90
CA GLU A 122 -5.97 -15.41 2.39
C GLU A 122 -6.65 -14.38 3.29
N THR A 123 -5.88 -13.76 4.19
CA THR A 123 -6.35 -12.66 5.04
C THR A 123 -6.83 -11.48 4.20
N ALA A 124 -6.07 -11.07 3.18
CA ALA A 124 -6.46 -10.00 2.27
C ALA A 124 -7.74 -10.33 1.49
N ARG A 125 -7.95 -11.58 1.08
CA ARG A 125 -9.19 -12.03 0.43
C ARG A 125 -10.40 -12.01 1.37
N THR A 126 -10.17 -12.26 2.65
CA THR A 126 -11.22 -12.17 3.68
C THR A 126 -11.61 -10.71 3.94
N ILE A 127 -10.64 -9.80 3.98
CA ILE A 127 -10.87 -8.37 4.15
C ILE A 127 -11.55 -7.75 2.92
N PHE A 128 -11.17 -8.19 1.70
CA PHE A 128 -11.72 -7.69 0.44
C PHE A 128 -12.50 -8.76 -0.32
N PRO A 129 -13.69 -9.17 0.17
CA PRO A 129 -14.45 -10.27 -0.42
C PRO A 129 -14.90 -9.97 -1.87
N ASP A 130 -15.08 -8.70 -2.22
CA ASP A 130 -15.43 -8.27 -3.58
C ASP A 130 -14.31 -8.51 -4.62
N GLY A 131 -13.14 -9.01 -4.20
CA GLY A 131 -11.98 -9.17 -5.07
C GLY A 131 -11.41 -7.86 -5.60
N ARG A 132 -11.74 -6.73 -4.98
CA ARG A 132 -11.18 -5.43 -5.34
C ARG A 132 -9.70 -5.43 -5.00
N SER A 133 -8.87 -5.26 -6.02
CA SER A 133 -7.42 -5.15 -5.83
C SER A 133 -6.95 -3.71 -5.63
N LYS A 134 -7.81 -2.72 -5.90
CA LYS A 134 -7.47 -1.31 -5.80
C LYS A 134 -7.83 -0.79 -4.42
N VAL A 135 -6.82 -0.45 -3.65
CA VAL A 135 -6.92 0.06 -2.28
C VAL A 135 -6.25 1.42 -2.19
N PHE A 136 -6.77 2.30 -1.34
CA PHE A 136 -6.17 3.60 -1.07
C PHE A 136 -5.28 3.48 0.17
N LEU A 137 -3.97 3.66 -0.01
CA LEU A 137 -2.96 3.55 1.05
C LEU A 137 -2.08 4.80 1.09
N PRO A 138 -1.59 5.20 2.29
CA PRO A 138 -0.84 6.44 2.45
C PRO A 138 0.57 6.40 1.87
N CYS A 139 1.11 5.22 1.60
CA CYS A 139 2.48 5.07 1.11
C CYS A 139 2.53 4.14 -0.09
N ASN A 140 3.01 4.64 -1.24
CA ASN A 140 3.19 3.83 -2.43
C ASN A 140 4.61 3.28 -2.52
N MET A 141 4.83 2.11 -1.91
CA MET A 141 6.13 1.44 -1.87
C MET A 141 6.66 1.13 -3.26
N ASN A 142 5.82 0.71 -4.20
CA ASN A 142 6.25 0.44 -5.57
C ASN A 142 6.81 1.68 -6.26
N ARG A 143 6.16 2.83 -6.09
CA ARG A 143 6.65 4.09 -6.64
C ARG A 143 7.99 4.50 -6.00
N MET A 144 8.14 4.31 -4.70
CA MET A 144 9.40 4.58 -4.01
C MET A 144 10.54 3.71 -4.56
N ILE A 145 10.31 2.42 -4.74
CA ILE A 145 11.27 1.50 -5.33
C ILE A 145 11.64 1.92 -6.76
N TRP A 146 10.65 2.26 -7.60
CA TRP A 146 10.93 2.72 -8.97
C TRP A 146 11.70 4.04 -9.02
N ASN A 147 11.41 4.96 -8.12
CA ASN A 147 12.15 6.21 -8.01
C ASN A 147 13.60 5.96 -7.57
N ALA A 148 13.82 5.12 -6.58
CA ALA A 148 15.15 4.72 -6.15
C ALA A 148 15.94 4.05 -7.29
N GLN A 149 15.32 3.12 -8.01
CA GLN A 149 15.93 2.48 -9.17
C GLN A 149 16.35 3.48 -10.25
N LYS A 150 15.54 4.52 -10.50
CA LYS A 150 15.88 5.58 -11.47
C LYS A 150 17.01 6.47 -10.97
N ILE A 151 16.99 6.87 -9.69
CA ILE A 151 18.02 7.73 -9.08
C ILE A 151 19.39 7.04 -9.14
N PHE A 152 19.45 5.75 -8.81
CA PHE A 152 20.67 4.97 -8.79
C PHE A 152 21.00 4.29 -10.14
N ASN A 153 20.24 4.58 -11.20
CA ASN A 153 20.40 3.98 -12.54
C ASN A 153 20.43 2.44 -12.53
N LEU A 154 19.63 1.81 -11.66
CA LEU A 154 19.56 0.36 -11.56
C LEU A 154 18.74 -0.21 -12.73
N ASN A 155 19.38 -1.00 -13.56
CA ASN A 155 18.77 -1.67 -14.69
C ASN A 155 18.50 -3.16 -14.37
N LYS A 156 17.63 -3.80 -15.15
CA LYS A 156 17.32 -5.22 -15.04
C LYS A 156 18.54 -6.15 -15.22
N LEU A 157 19.65 -5.62 -15.75
CA LEU A 157 20.90 -6.34 -15.96
C LEU A 157 21.91 -6.13 -14.82
N THR A 158 21.66 -5.17 -13.93
CA THR A 158 22.51 -4.92 -12.77
C THR A 158 22.33 -6.07 -11.79
N LYS A 159 23.42 -6.72 -11.45
CA LYS A 159 23.42 -7.79 -10.46
C LYS A 159 23.31 -7.20 -9.06
N SER A 160 22.65 -7.91 -8.16
CA SER A 160 22.50 -7.53 -6.75
C SER A 160 23.47 -8.32 -5.88
N ASN A 161 24.05 -7.64 -4.91
CA ASN A 161 24.89 -8.21 -3.87
C ASN A 161 24.13 -8.50 -2.56
N ILE A 162 22.82 -8.19 -2.52
CA ILE A 162 21.97 -8.34 -1.34
C ILE A 162 21.48 -9.79 -1.26
N THR A 163 21.55 -10.39 -0.07
CA THR A 163 21.03 -11.73 0.18
C THR A 163 19.51 -11.71 0.45
N PRO A 164 18.78 -12.78 0.13
CA PRO A 164 17.35 -12.87 0.46
C PRO A 164 17.06 -12.72 1.95
N SER A 165 17.92 -13.25 2.82
CA SER A 165 17.80 -13.13 4.28
C SER A 165 17.83 -11.68 4.75
N GLU A 166 18.78 -10.87 4.24
CA GLU A 166 18.85 -9.44 4.55
C GLU A 166 17.58 -8.69 4.15
N VAL A 167 16.98 -9.05 3.01
CA VAL A 167 15.71 -8.44 2.56
C VAL A 167 14.58 -8.80 3.53
N ILE A 168 14.45 -10.08 3.89
CA ILE A 168 13.41 -10.57 4.80
C ILE A 168 13.53 -9.88 6.18
N GLU A 169 14.73 -9.83 6.74
CA GLU A 169 14.99 -9.18 8.03
C GLU A 169 14.68 -7.68 7.99
N SER A 170 15.14 -6.99 6.95
CA SER A 170 14.88 -5.56 6.77
C SER A 170 13.39 -5.24 6.64
N VAL A 171 12.63 -6.08 5.93
CA VAL A 171 11.16 -5.93 5.81
C VAL A 171 10.47 -6.18 7.16
N ARG A 172 10.91 -7.19 7.91
CA ARG A 172 10.38 -7.47 9.27
C ARG A 172 10.65 -6.32 10.23
N GLU A 173 11.84 -5.72 10.18
CA GLU A 173 12.15 -4.52 10.96
C GLU A 173 11.31 -3.30 10.56
N LEU A 174 11.16 -3.09 9.25
CA LEU A 174 10.34 -2.01 8.72
C LEU A 174 8.88 -2.16 9.18
N SER A 175 8.33 -3.35 9.10
CA SER A 175 6.95 -3.64 9.52
C SER A 175 6.72 -3.31 11.00
N LYS A 176 7.73 -3.54 11.87
CA LYS A 176 7.65 -3.17 13.28
C LYS A 176 7.72 -1.67 13.54
N LYS A 177 8.36 -0.92 12.64
CA LYS A 177 8.53 0.55 12.74
C LYS A 177 7.37 1.32 12.11
N LEU A 178 6.61 0.69 11.21
CA LEU A 178 5.48 1.33 10.53
C LEU A 178 4.30 1.48 11.49
N ILE A 179 3.87 2.73 11.68
CA ILE A 179 2.67 3.08 12.41
C ILE A 179 1.63 3.51 11.39
N ILE A 180 0.59 2.69 11.18
CA ILE A 180 -0.45 2.95 10.16
C ILE A 180 -1.43 4.00 10.67
N VAL A 181 -1.89 3.86 11.90
CA VAL A 181 -2.78 4.80 12.57
C VAL A 181 -2.15 5.17 13.90
N SER A 182 -1.84 6.45 14.10
CA SER A 182 -1.32 6.94 15.37
C SER A 182 -2.45 6.97 16.41
N GLY A 183 -2.23 6.39 17.57
CA GLY A 183 -3.17 6.37 18.69
C GLY A 183 -2.51 5.79 19.93
N GLU A 184 -3.14 6.01 21.08
CA GLU A 184 -2.70 5.46 22.38
C GLU A 184 -3.41 4.14 22.71
N ASP A 185 -4.33 3.71 21.86
CA ASP A 185 -5.10 2.49 22.05
C ASP A 185 -4.34 1.24 21.60
N ARG A 186 -4.71 0.10 22.21
CA ARG A 186 -4.12 -1.22 21.91
C ARG A 186 -4.32 -1.68 20.45
N LEU A 187 -5.20 -1.00 19.70
CA LEU A 187 -5.56 -1.28 18.30
C LEU A 187 -4.93 -0.28 17.30
N SER A 188 -4.14 0.68 17.78
CA SER A 188 -3.38 1.62 16.95
C SER A 188 -1.90 1.19 16.80
#